data_154d6bbecddc12a457b22608e65f6fef
#
_entry.id   154d6bbecddc12a457b22608e65f6fef
#
_cell.length_a   1.000
_cell.length_b   1.000
_cell.length_c   1.000
_cell.angle_alpha   90.00
_cell.angle_beta   90.00
_cell.angle_gamma   90.00
#
_symmetry.space_group_name_H-M   'P 1'
#
loop_
_entity.id
_entity.type
_entity.pdbx_description
1 polymer ?
#
loop_
_entity_poly.entity_id
_entity_poly.type
_entity_poly.pdbx_seq_one_letter_code
_entity_poly.pdbx_strand_id
1 'polypeptide(L)'
;MYEHLADQVNGLAENVFQKKIVVTQYPELAEQMKKRGFQVCLNDQPELGISHSVHLGAEEAWKWEPDAAICFAVSDQPYLRGTTLEMLIRQWKASGKGIGALAYHGEIGNPVVFAEKYRKELMELTGDKGGKRVVKRHMDDLYLMEVEDAEELRDLDTKPV
;
A
#
# COMPACT_ATOMS: atom_id res chain seq x y z
N MET A 1 -14.30 3.05 -7.81
CA MET A 1 -13.59 3.12 -6.51
C MET A 1 -12.09 2.90 -6.66
N TYR A 2 -11.67 1.77 -7.21
CA TYR A 2 -10.25 1.52 -7.51
C TYR A 2 -9.66 2.53 -8.51
N GLU A 3 -10.47 3.08 -9.37
CA GLU A 3 -10.06 4.09 -10.35
C GLU A 3 -9.54 5.36 -9.67
N HIS A 4 -10.12 5.75 -8.55
CA HIS A 4 -9.67 6.94 -7.83
C HIS A 4 -8.20 6.81 -7.41
N LEU A 5 -7.83 5.71 -6.75
CA LEU A 5 -6.45 5.48 -6.32
C LEU A 5 -5.51 5.42 -7.53
N ALA A 6 -5.90 4.69 -8.58
CA ALA A 6 -5.12 4.58 -9.81
C ALA A 6 -4.86 5.96 -10.44
N ASP A 7 -5.89 6.81 -10.51
CA ASP A 7 -5.78 8.15 -11.09
C ASP A 7 -4.90 9.06 -10.21
N GLN A 8 -5.03 8.96 -8.88
CA GLN A 8 -4.16 9.72 -7.96
C GLN A 8 -2.70 9.33 -8.12
N VAL A 9 -2.41 8.04 -8.20
CA VAL A 9 -1.02 7.55 -8.39
C VAL A 9 -0.48 7.96 -9.75
N ASN A 10 -1.27 7.83 -10.81
CA ASN A 10 -0.85 8.20 -12.17
C ASN A 10 -0.65 9.71 -12.35
N GLY A 11 -1.26 10.53 -11.51
CA GLY A 11 -1.06 11.98 -11.51
C GLY A 11 0.25 12.43 -10.88
N LEU A 12 0.97 11.54 -10.18
CA LEU A 12 2.22 11.86 -9.51
C LEU A 12 3.40 11.80 -10.48
N ALA A 13 4.49 12.49 -10.11
CA ALA A 13 5.73 12.41 -10.87
C ALA A 13 6.27 10.96 -10.86
N GLU A 14 6.88 10.53 -11.98
CA GLU A 14 7.38 9.16 -12.15
C GLU A 14 8.37 8.72 -11.07
N ASN A 15 9.10 9.65 -10.48
CA ASN A 15 10.10 9.36 -9.46
C ASN A 15 9.51 9.07 -8.07
N VAL A 16 8.20 9.25 -7.88
CA VAL A 16 7.55 8.91 -6.60
C VAL A 16 7.36 7.40 -6.51
N PHE A 17 6.75 6.81 -7.53
CA PHE A 17 6.58 5.35 -7.63
C PHE A 17 7.13 4.86 -8.97
N GLN A 18 8.23 4.14 -8.92
CA GLN A 18 8.91 3.65 -10.13
C GLN A 18 8.20 2.44 -10.74
N LYS A 19 7.50 1.67 -9.93
CA LYS A 19 6.74 0.49 -10.34
C LYS A 19 5.38 0.51 -9.69
N LYS A 20 4.34 0.23 -10.47
CA LYS A 20 2.95 0.21 -10.00
C LYS A 20 2.37 -1.16 -10.26
N ILE A 21 1.91 -1.83 -9.19
CA ILE A 21 1.42 -3.20 -9.23
C ILE A 21 0.04 -3.25 -8.60
N VAL A 22 -0.89 -3.91 -9.26
CA VAL A 22 -2.23 -4.19 -8.73
C VAL A 22 -2.38 -5.70 -8.55
N VAL A 23 -2.83 -6.11 -7.37
CA VAL A 23 -3.19 -7.49 -7.10
C VAL A 23 -4.70 -7.56 -6.99
N THR A 24 -5.34 -8.39 -7.79
CA THR A 24 -6.79 -8.52 -7.81
C THR A 24 -7.21 -9.94 -8.16
N GLN A 25 -8.38 -10.35 -7.67
CA GLN A 25 -9.02 -11.60 -8.06
C GLN A 25 -9.94 -11.45 -9.29
N TYR A 26 -10.18 -10.22 -9.73
CA TYR A 26 -11.18 -9.92 -10.77
C TYR A 26 -10.53 -9.66 -12.13
N PRO A 27 -10.74 -10.54 -13.15
CA PRO A 27 -10.13 -10.34 -14.48
C PRO A 27 -10.52 -9.02 -15.16
N GLU A 28 -11.76 -8.56 -14.97
CA GLU A 28 -12.23 -7.30 -15.58
C GLU A 28 -11.48 -6.11 -15.02
N LEU A 29 -11.23 -6.08 -13.71
CA LEU A 29 -10.45 -5.05 -13.06
C LEU A 29 -9.00 -5.10 -13.54
N ALA A 30 -8.46 -6.31 -13.69
CA ALA A 30 -7.12 -6.52 -14.20
C ALA A 30 -6.92 -5.84 -15.56
N GLU A 31 -7.85 -6.04 -16.50
CA GLU A 31 -7.77 -5.45 -17.82
C GLU A 31 -7.83 -3.92 -17.77
N GLN A 32 -8.69 -3.35 -16.94
CA GLN A 32 -8.78 -1.90 -16.79
C GLN A 32 -7.50 -1.31 -16.19
N MET A 33 -6.89 -2.00 -15.24
CA MET A 33 -5.65 -1.55 -14.61
C MET A 33 -4.46 -1.64 -15.56
N LYS A 34 -4.39 -2.67 -16.40
CA LYS A 34 -3.38 -2.75 -17.47
C LYS A 34 -3.46 -1.56 -18.39
N LYS A 35 -4.67 -1.14 -18.78
CA LYS A 35 -4.89 0.02 -19.64
C LYS A 35 -4.40 1.32 -18.99
N ARG A 36 -4.38 1.37 -17.65
CA ARG A 36 -3.84 2.51 -16.89
C ARG A 36 -2.34 2.43 -16.62
N GLY A 37 -1.67 1.41 -17.18
CA GLY A 37 -0.22 1.27 -17.08
C GLY A 37 0.26 0.51 -15.85
N PHE A 38 -0.64 -0.17 -15.13
CA PHE A 38 -0.26 -1.00 -13.98
C PHE A 38 0.15 -2.40 -14.42
N GLN A 39 1.13 -2.98 -13.75
CA GLN A 39 1.37 -4.42 -13.80
C GLN A 39 0.31 -5.10 -12.94
N VAL A 40 -0.26 -6.18 -13.43
CA VAL A 40 -1.34 -6.87 -12.72
C VAL A 40 -0.93 -8.29 -12.34
N CYS A 41 -1.21 -8.65 -11.08
CA CYS A 41 -1.10 -10.01 -10.57
C CYS A 41 -2.52 -10.49 -10.25
N LEU A 42 -2.95 -11.59 -10.88
CA LEU A 42 -4.23 -12.20 -10.53
C LEU A 42 -4.06 -13.10 -9.31
N ASN A 43 -4.92 -12.88 -8.31
CA ASN A 43 -5.01 -13.73 -7.14
C ASN A 43 -6.11 -14.75 -7.38
N ASP A 44 -5.74 -16.00 -7.66
CA ASP A 44 -6.68 -17.10 -7.88
C ASP A 44 -7.01 -17.87 -6.60
N GLN A 45 -6.46 -17.45 -5.47
CA GLN A 45 -6.67 -18.08 -4.17
C GLN A 45 -7.05 -17.03 -3.10
N PRO A 46 -8.15 -16.26 -3.32
CA PRO A 46 -8.53 -15.19 -2.38
C PRO A 46 -8.90 -15.72 -0.98
N GLU A 47 -9.24 -17.01 -0.87
CA GLU A 47 -9.52 -17.67 0.39
C GLU A 47 -8.31 -17.76 1.33
N LEU A 48 -7.09 -17.57 0.82
CA LEU A 48 -5.88 -17.56 1.63
C LEU A 48 -5.72 -16.26 2.44
N GLY A 49 -6.59 -15.28 2.19
CA GLY A 49 -6.62 -14.02 2.91
C GLY A 49 -5.69 -12.95 2.36
N ILE A 50 -5.65 -11.81 3.03
CA ILE A 50 -4.91 -10.63 2.58
C ILE A 50 -3.40 -10.88 2.48
N SER A 51 -2.84 -11.75 3.32
CA SER A 51 -1.42 -12.10 3.29
C SER A 51 -0.98 -12.63 1.92
N HIS A 52 -1.83 -13.38 1.25
CA HIS A 52 -1.52 -13.92 -0.07
C HIS A 52 -1.41 -12.79 -1.11
N SER A 53 -2.31 -11.80 -1.07
CA SER A 53 -2.22 -10.63 -1.94
C SER A 53 -0.94 -9.83 -1.69
N VAL A 54 -0.57 -9.66 -0.42
CA VAL A 54 0.69 -9.00 -0.04
C VAL A 54 1.88 -9.75 -0.64
N HIS A 55 1.90 -11.09 -0.53
CA HIS A 55 2.98 -11.91 -1.07
C HIS A 55 3.10 -11.79 -2.60
N LEU A 56 1.97 -11.86 -3.31
CA LEU A 56 1.97 -11.76 -4.76
C LEU A 56 2.53 -10.43 -5.25
N GLY A 57 2.05 -9.33 -4.67
CA GLY A 57 2.51 -8.00 -5.05
C GLY A 57 3.98 -7.76 -4.68
N ALA A 58 4.38 -8.18 -3.49
CA ALA A 58 5.74 -8.03 -3.01
C ALA A 58 6.74 -8.82 -3.85
N GLU A 59 6.41 -10.07 -4.18
CA GLU A 59 7.27 -10.90 -5.03
C GLU A 59 7.52 -10.25 -6.39
N GLU A 60 6.50 -9.70 -7.02
CA GLU A 60 6.65 -9.01 -8.30
C GLU A 60 7.53 -7.77 -8.17
N ALA A 61 7.36 -7.00 -7.10
CA ALA A 61 8.18 -5.81 -6.86
C ALA A 61 9.65 -6.17 -6.69
N TRP A 62 9.96 -7.20 -5.90
CA TRP A 62 11.34 -7.60 -5.64
C TRP A 62 11.99 -8.39 -6.78
N LYS A 63 11.22 -8.99 -7.69
CA LYS A 63 11.75 -9.50 -8.96
C LYS A 63 12.25 -8.37 -9.85
N TRP A 64 11.53 -7.25 -9.84
CA TRP A 64 11.89 -6.07 -10.61
C TRP A 64 13.10 -5.36 -10.01
N GLU A 65 13.10 -5.15 -8.67
CA GLU A 65 14.19 -4.50 -7.94
C GLU A 65 14.31 -5.10 -6.54
N PRO A 66 15.35 -5.93 -6.27
CA PRO A 66 15.48 -6.64 -4.99
C PRO A 66 15.58 -5.73 -3.75
N ASP A 67 16.06 -4.50 -3.93
CA ASP A 67 16.24 -3.56 -2.82
C ASP A 67 15.07 -2.56 -2.71
N ALA A 68 14.00 -2.77 -3.47
CA ALA A 68 12.89 -1.82 -3.50
C ALA A 68 12.18 -1.73 -2.14
N ALA A 69 11.85 -0.51 -1.75
CA ALA A 69 10.84 -0.27 -0.74
C ALA A 69 9.46 -0.45 -1.38
N ILE A 70 8.49 -0.91 -0.62
CA ILE A 70 7.14 -1.17 -1.12
C ILE A 70 6.13 -0.36 -0.33
N CYS A 71 5.26 0.36 -1.04
CA CYS A 71 4.12 1.05 -0.45
C CYS A 71 2.86 0.22 -0.73
N PHE A 72 2.23 -0.27 0.32
CA PHE A 72 0.99 -1.02 0.24
C PHE A 72 -0.20 -0.09 0.43
N ALA A 73 -1.05 -0.02 -0.58
CA ALA A 73 -2.26 0.79 -0.54
C ALA A 73 -3.47 -0.09 -0.82
N VAL A 74 -4.62 0.33 -0.29
CA VAL A 74 -5.90 -0.34 -0.51
C VAL A 74 -6.77 0.51 -1.43
N SER A 75 -7.59 -0.14 -2.25
CA SER A 75 -8.39 0.54 -3.27
C SER A 75 -9.69 1.16 -2.73
N ASP A 76 -10.04 0.88 -1.49
CA ASP A 76 -11.30 1.30 -0.87
C ASP A 76 -11.21 2.62 -0.09
N GLN A 77 -10.18 3.43 -0.34
CA GLN A 77 -10.03 4.77 0.23
C GLN A 77 -10.32 5.84 -0.83
N PRO A 78 -11.59 6.19 -1.05
CA PRO A 78 -11.97 7.06 -2.18
C PRO A 78 -11.55 8.52 -2.02
N TYR A 79 -11.18 8.96 -0.82
CA TYR A 79 -10.82 10.34 -0.55
C TYR A 79 -9.32 10.56 -0.34
N LEU A 80 -8.51 9.51 -0.46
CA LEU A 80 -7.06 9.63 -0.36
C LEU A 80 -6.52 10.45 -1.55
N ARG A 81 -5.74 11.49 -1.24
CA ARG A 81 -5.19 12.38 -2.26
C ARG A 81 -3.78 11.96 -2.65
N GLY A 82 -3.45 12.11 -3.95
CA GLY A 82 -2.12 11.85 -4.47
C GLY A 82 -1.05 12.70 -3.80
N THR A 83 -1.36 13.96 -3.51
CA THR A 83 -0.45 14.88 -2.81
C THR A 83 -0.09 14.36 -1.41
N THR A 84 -1.03 13.74 -0.73
CA THR A 84 -0.80 13.12 0.58
C THR A 84 0.13 11.92 0.47
N LEU A 85 -0.08 11.07 -0.54
CA LEU A 85 0.82 9.96 -0.84
C LEU A 85 2.24 10.43 -1.11
N GLU A 86 2.40 11.45 -1.94
CA GLU A 86 3.72 11.99 -2.28
C GLU A 86 4.42 12.53 -1.04
N MET A 87 3.70 13.27 -0.20
CA MET A 87 4.25 13.79 1.06
C MET A 87 4.70 12.66 1.98
N LEU A 88 3.92 11.60 2.10
CA LEU A 88 4.29 10.45 2.92
C LEU A 88 5.63 9.87 2.46
N ILE A 89 5.78 9.63 1.16
CA ILE A 89 7.01 9.02 0.63
C ILE A 89 8.20 9.95 0.84
N ARG A 90 8.06 11.25 0.58
CA ARG A 90 9.13 12.22 0.75
C ARG A 90 9.57 12.35 2.21
N GLN A 91 8.62 12.47 3.13
CA GLN A 91 8.90 12.61 4.55
C GLN A 91 9.44 11.32 5.16
N TRP A 92 8.91 10.17 4.74
CA TRP A 92 9.42 8.88 5.16
C TRP A 92 10.89 8.70 4.77
N LYS A 93 11.24 9.02 3.52
CA LYS A 93 12.63 8.95 3.05
C LYS A 93 13.54 9.85 3.88
N ALA A 94 13.10 11.06 4.19
CA ALA A 94 13.86 12.00 4.98
C ALA A 94 14.01 11.56 6.45
N SER A 95 13.08 10.77 6.97
CA SER A 95 13.07 10.36 8.38
C SER A 95 14.16 9.35 8.74
N GLY A 96 14.65 8.58 7.77
CA GLY A 96 15.56 7.47 8.01
C GLY A 96 14.91 6.25 8.66
N LYS A 97 13.59 6.26 8.87
CA LYS A 97 12.85 5.12 9.43
C LYS A 97 12.58 4.07 8.36
N GLY A 98 12.49 2.80 8.78
CA GLY A 98 12.23 1.69 7.87
C GLY A 98 10.77 1.53 7.48
N ILE A 99 9.85 2.09 8.26
CA ILE A 99 8.40 2.03 8.00
C ILE A 99 7.83 3.43 8.01
N GLY A 100 6.88 3.69 7.11
CA GLY A 100 6.12 4.95 7.11
C GLY A 100 4.63 4.66 6.96
N ALA A 101 3.79 5.42 7.63
CA ALA A 101 2.34 5.24 7.54
C ALA A 101 1.62 6.56 7.73
N LEU A 102 0.43 6.64 7.15
CA LEU A 102 -0.50 7.72 7.46
C LEU A 102 -1.20 7.43 8.78
N ALA A 103 -1.58 8.47 9.48
CA ALA A 103 -2.32 8.35 10.73
C ALA A 103 -3.30 9.51 10.90
N TYR A 104 -4.34 9.28 11.69
CA TYR A 104 -5.24 10.34 12.15
C TYR A 104 -5.42 10.18 13.65
N HIS A 105 -5.07 11.22 14.41
CA HIS A 105 -5.09 11.21 15.87
C HIS A 105 -4.38 9.99 16.46
N GLY A 106 -3.21 9.65 15.88
CA GLY A 106 -2.39 8.52 16.32
C GLY A 106 -2.86 7.15 15.85
N GLU A 107 -4.02 7.05 15.23
CA GLU A 107 -4.52 5.80 14.68
C GLU A 107 -3.93 5.56 13.30
N ILE A 108 -3.25 4.42 13.15
CA ILE A 108 -2.51 4.08 11.93
C ILE A 108 -3.48 3.64 10.84
N GLY A 109 -3.35 4.26 9.66
CA GLY A 109 -4.13 3.93 8.48
C GLY A 109 -3.28 3.43 7.32
N ASN A 110 -3.88 3.32 6.17
CA ASN A 110 -3.19 3.02 4.91
C ASN A 110 -3.03 4.30 4.09
N PRO A 111 -2.05 4.37 3.19
CA PRO A 111 -1.05 3.36 2.88
C PRO A 111 0.08 3.27 3.91
N VAL A 112 0.82 2.16 3.84
CA VAL A 112 2.01 1.92 4.66
C VAL A 112 3.17 1.58 3.74
N VAL A 113 4.33 2.19 3.96
CA VAL A 113 5.55 1.90 3.21
C VAL A 113 6.55 1.15 4.09
N PHE A 114 7.19 0.14 3.50
CA PHE A 114 8.21 -0.67 4.16
C PHE A 114 9.52 -0.66 3.38
N ALA A 115 10.62 -0.48 4.08
CA ALA A 115 11.95 -0.72 3.53
C ALA A 115 12.17 -2.23 3.30
N GLU A 116 13.11 -2.58 2.45
CA GLU A 116 13.42 -3.96 2.07
C GLU A 116 13.79 -4.85 3.26
N LYS A 117 14.35 -4.29 4.32
CA LYS A 117 14.72 -5.06 5.52
C LYS A 117 13.54 -5.78 6.19
N TYR A 118 12.30 -5.40 5.87
CA TYR A 118 11.10 -6.06 6.39
C TYR A 118 10.58 -7.17 5.50
N ARG A 119 11.30 -7.50 4.41
CA ARG A 119 10.91 -8.53 3.44
C ARG A 119 10.54 -9.86 4.11
N LYS A 120 11.42 -10.35 4.98
CA LYS A 120 11.19 -11.64 5.64
C LYS A 120 9.88 -11.64 6.43
N GLU A 121 9.65 -10.63 7.25
CA GLU A 121 8.44 -10.56 8.06
C GLU A 121 7.18 -10.42 7.22
N LEU A 122 7.23 -9.65 6.14
CA LEU A 122 6.11 -9.51 5.22
C LEU A 122 5.78 -10.84 4.54
N MET A 123 6.79 -11.60 4.14
CA MET A 123 6.59 -12.91 3.49
C MET A 123 6.17 -14.02 4.46
N GLU A 124 6.32 -13.80 5.76
CA GLU A 124 5.87 -14.72 6.80
C GLU A 124 4.42 -14.50 7.24
N LEU A 125 3.76 -13.44 6.79
CA LEU A 125 2.35 -13.17 7.10
C LEU A 125 1.46 -14.30 6.60
N THR A 126 0.40 -14.61 7.35
CA THR A 126 -0.55 -15.67 7.01
C THR A 126 -2.00 -15.21 7.21
N GLY A 127 -2.94 -15.81 6.49
CA GLY A 127 -4.36 -15.56 6.62
C GLY A 127 -4.72 -14.10 6.35
N ASP A 128 -5.56 -13.52 7.18
CA ASP A 128 -6.03 -12.14 7.03
C ASP A 128 -5.13 -11.12 7.72
N LYS A 129 -3.89 -11.49 8.03
CA LYS A 129 -2.90 -10.61 8.62
C LYS A 129 -2.16 -9.85 7.53
N GLY A 130 -2.23 -8.54 7.58
CA GLY A 130 -1.56 -7.65 6.63
C GLY A 130 -0.38 -6.91 7.25
N GLY A 131 0.11 -5.91 6.51
CA GLY A 131 1.31 -5.15 6.90
C GLY A 131 1.23 -4.46 8.26
N LYS A 132 0.04 -4.10 8.74
CA LYS A 132 -0.12 -3.47 10.06
C LYS A 132 0.42 -4.34 11.20
N ARG A 133 0.42 -5.66 11.03
CA ARG A 133 1.00 -6.56 12.02
C ARG A 133 2.50 -6.36 12.16
N VAL A 134 3.19 -6.14 11.04
CA VAL A 134 4.62 -5.82 11.04
C VAL A 134 4.85 -4.44 11.67
N VAL A 135 4.02 -3.46 11.33
CA VAL A 135 4.11 -2.12 11.92
C VAL A 135 4.06 -2.18 13.43
N LYS A 136 3.12 -2.92 13.99
CA LYS A 136 2.93 -3.04 15.45
C LYS A 136 4.14 -3.61 16.17
N ARG A 137 4.92 -4.44 15.50
CA ARG A 137 6.15 -5.02 16.07
C ARG A 137 7.33 -4.06 16.05
N HIS A 138 7.25 -2.99 15.24
CA HIS A 138 8.36 -2.10 14.96
C HIS A 138 7.99 -0.62 15.08
N MET A 139 7.26 -0.29 16.13
CA MET A 139 6.82 1.09 16.39
C MET A 139 7.99 2.07 16.61
N ASP A 140 9.13 1.56 17.01
CA ASP A 140 10.36 2.33 17.17
C ASP A 140 11.02 2.71 15.83
N ASP A 141 10.67 2.03 14.76
CA ASP A 141 11.20 2.27 13.41
C ASP A 141 10.11 2.80 12.46
N LEU A 142 9.10 3.43 13.03
CA LEU A 142 7.92 3.93 12.32
C LEU A 142 7.92 5.45 12.26
N TYR A 143 7.81 5.99 11.03
CA TYR A 143 7.47 7.38 10.79
C TYR A 143 5.96 7.50 10.57
N LEU A 144 5.28 8.26 11.42
CA LEU A 144 3.85 8.54 11.27
C LEU A 144 3.65 9.93 10.68
N MET A 145 2.90 10.00 9.57
CA MET A 145 2.46 11.27 9.02
C MET A 145 0.97 11.45 9.32
N GLU A 146 0.67 12.40 10.21
CA GLU A 146 -0.72 12.73 10.54
C GLU A 146 -1.38 13.45 9.37
N VAL A 147 -2.60 13.06 9.02
CA VAL A 147 -3.43 13.76 8.06
C VAL A 147 -4.38 14.71 8.80
N GLU A 148 -4.72 15.83 8.16
CA GLU A 148 -5.65 16.82 8.74
C GLU A 148 -7.11 16.38 8.57
N ASP A 149 -7.41 15.66 7.51
CA ASP A 149 -8.75 15.23 7.15
C ASP A 149 -8.90 13.73 7.32
N ALA A 150 -9.69 13.32 8.31
CA ALA A 150 -9.96 11.91 8.60
C ALA A 150 -10.54 11.16 7.39
N GLU A 151 -11.25 11.87 6.50
CA GLU A 151 -11.88 11.26 5.32
C GLU A 151 -10.83 10.66 4.37
N GLU A 152 -9.59 11.17 4.35
CA GLU A 152 -8.53 10.59 3.51
C GLU A 152 -8.24 9.14 3.88
N LEU A 153 -8.43 8.75 5.14
CA LEU A 153 -8.16 7.38 5.62
C LEU A 153 -9.41 6.51 5.69
N ARG A 154 -10.55 7.05 5.29
CA ARG A 154 -11.82 6.33 5.39
C ARG A 154 -11.91 5.20 4.37
N ASP A 155 -12.19 3.99 4.86
CA ASP A 155 -12.46 2.81 4.04
C ASP A 155 -13.96 2.71 3.76
N LEU A 156 -14.34 2.40 2.52
CA LEU A 156 -15.74 2.19 2.17
C LEU A 156 -16.34 0.93 2.77
N ASP A 157 -15.49 -0.06 3.04
CA ASP A 157 -15.93 -1.33 3.63
C ASP A 157 -16.14 -1.25 5.15
N THR A 158 -15.83 -0.09 5.76
CA THR A 158 -16.12 0.11 7.18
C THR A 158 -17.63 0.21 7.34
N LYS A 159 -18.23 -0.82 7.93
CA LYS A 159 -19.68 -0.80 8.22
C LYS A 159 -19.96 0.32 9.21
N PRO A 160 -20.97 1.15 8.96
CA PRO A 160 -21.40 2.12 9.98
C PRO A 160 -21.84 1.34 11.22
N VAL A 161 -21.28 1.73 12.31
CA VAL A 161 -21.63 1.15 13.61
C VAL A 161 -22.97 1.73 14.05
#